data_04a5f0b05dadbb28ae0d6f07cff1f1d0
#
_entry.id   04a5f0b05dadbb28ae0d6f07cff1f1d0
#
_cell.length_a   1.000
_cell.length_b   1.000
_cell.length_c   1.000
_cell.angle_alpha   90.00
_cell.angle_beta   90.00
_cell.angle_gamma   90.00
#
_symmetry.space_group_name_H-M   'P 1'
#
loop_
_entity.id
_entity.type
_entity.pdbx_description
1 polymer ?
#
loop_
_entity_poly.entity_id
_entity_poly.type
_entity_poly.pdbx_seq_one_letter_code
_entity_poly.pdbx_strand_id
1 'polypeptide(L)'
;MIIMKPKASGAWTAVYVSFLAMAGALTSSAEDTATNAIPHKSYTDTVVSVDAKEHTLVVEGFFSRKTFNLGDNCAYTFEDKGAGTIGDLHPGQRVEVDYQEMHDVLVADRVTQEPMCYEGTVKAYDPVQRTLTLHVRGRDKAFPIAADCKVLLRGDKSGSLADIQTGNYVTVTYETPNDKPTARKITQTSETFTGSLTAIDLDTKTVKAKSLYDTKKFNLGDNCAIVIAGKINGRLADLKPNDKLVFSYDEINGVNVASRIALVGRTHSAETAPGGQ
;
A
#
# COMPACT_ATOMS: atom_id res chain seq x y z
N MET A 1 -52.53 0.83 0.75
CA MET A 1 -52.41 0.83 -0.72
C MET A 1 -51.12 0.11 -1.07
N ILE A 2 -51.29 -1.14 -1.44
CA ILE A 2 -50.24 -2.14 -1.67
C ILE A 2 -49.89 -2.04 -3.16
N ILE A 3 -48.62 -1.89 -3.54
CA ILE A 3 -48.18 -2.12 -4.91
C ILE A 3 -46.98 -3.07 -4.89
N MET A 4 -47.19 -4.20 -5.54
CA MET A 4 -46.34 -5.36 -5.72
C MET A 4 -45.14 -5.09 -6.66
N LYS A 5 -44.04 -5.80 -6.40
CA LYS A 5 -42.92 -6.06 -7.33
C LYS A 5 -43.37 -7.01 -8.45
N PRO A 6 -42.72 -6.97 -9.60
CA PRO A 6 -42.57 -8.16 -10.43
C PRO A 6 -41.13 -8.68 -10.44
N LYS A 7 -41.06 -9.98 -10.31
CA LYS A 7 -39.93 -10.87 -10.50
C LYS A 7 -39.93 -11.28 -11.98
N ALA A 8 -38.78 -11.20 -12.67
CA ALA A 8 -38.64 -11.80 -13.99
C ALA A 8 -37.31 -12.54 -14.08
N SER A 9 -37.41 -13.85 -14.10
CA SER A 9 -36.42 -14.82 -14.55
C SER A 9 -36.54 -14.98 -16.06
N GLY A 10 -35.44 -15.04 -16.78
CA GLY A 10 -35.42 -15.33 -18.21
C GLY A 10 -34.08 -15.92 -18.63
N ALA A 11 -34.07 -17.25 -18.71
CA ALA A 11 -32.99 -18.00 -19.37
C ALA A 11 -33.10 -17.79 -20.89
N TRP A 12 -32.00 -17.51 -21.55
CA TRP A 12 -31.92 -17.48 -23.01
C TRP A 12 -30.96 -18.57 -23.48
N THR A 13 -31.58 -19.53 -24.13
CA THR A 13 -30.96 -20.64 -24.86
C THR A 13 -30.31 -20.10 -26.16
N ALA A 14 -29.06 -20.47 -26.40
CA ALA A 14 -28.37 -20.21 -27.67
C ALA A 14 -28.87 -21.15 -28.76
N VAL A 15 -29.33 -20.60 -29.88
CA VAL A 15 -29.59 -21.33 -31.13
C VAL A 15 -28.44 -21.05 -32.09
N TYR A 16 -27.69 -22.11 -32.44
CA TYR A 16 -26.73 -22.12 -33.55
C TYR A 16 -27.48 -22.19 -34.87
N VAL A 17 -27.28 -21.22 -35.75
CA VAL A 17 -27.62 -21.32 -37.13
C VAL A 17 -26.35 -21.21 -37.95
N SER A 18 -25.94 -22.34 -38.54
CA SER A 18 -24.89 -22.41 -39.53
C SER A 18 -25.41 -21.86 -40.86
N PHE A 19 -24.78 -20.81 -41.37
CA PHE A 19 -24.91 -20.41 -42.76
C PHE A 19 -23.54 -20.55 -43.48
N LEU A 20 -23.51 -21.51 -44.37
CA LEU A 20 -22.44 -21.72 -45.37
C LEU A 20 -22.82 -20.85 -46.57
N ALA A 21 -22.00 -19.87 -46.90
CA ALA A 21 -22.07 -19.20 -48.22
C ALA A 21 -20.67 -18.87 -48.73
N MET A 22 -20.45 -19.31 -49.94
CA MET A 22 -19.20 -19.26 -50.70
C MET A 22 -18.79 -17.87 -51.19
N ALA A 23 -17.49 -17.73 -51.27
CA ALA A 23 -16.68 -17.11 -52.32
C ALA A 23 -16.95 -15.65 -52.72
N GLY A 24 -15.91 -14.86 -52.51
CA GLY A 24 -15.69 -13.58 -53.14
C GLY A 24 -14.37 -12.99 -52.62
N ALA A 25 -13.25 -13.41 -53.23
CA ALA A 25 -11.95 -12.81 -52.97
C ALA A 25 -11.93 -11.38 -53.53
N LEU A 26 -12.16 -10.38 -52.67
CA LEU A 26 -11.73 -9.01 -52.87
C LEU A 26 -10.55 -8.79 -51.97
N THR A 27 -9.35 -8.84 -52.51
CA THR A 27 -8.12 -8.38 -51.89
C THR A 27 -8.23 -6.86 -51.75
N SER A 28 -8.83 -6.43 -50.65
CA SER A 28 -8.66 -5.08 -50.16
C SER A 28 -7.27 -5.01 -49.53
N SER A 29 -6.32 -4.42 -50.24
CA SER A 29 -5.06 -3.94 -49.66
C SER A 29 -5.47 -2.87 -48.62
N ALA A 30 -5.61 -3.26 -47.36
CA ALA A 30 -5.51 -2.31 -46.26
C ALA A 30 -4.06 -1.82 -46.30
N GLU A 31 -3.84 -0.62 -46.81
CA GLU A 31 -2.65 0.14 -46.48
C GLU A 31 -2.66 0.28 -44.97
N ASP A 32 -1.81 -0.53 -44.32
CA ASP A 32 -1.37 -0.26 -42.97
C ASP A 32 -0.68 1.11 -43.00
N THR A 33 -1.45 2.15 -42.77
CA THR A 33 -0.92 3.44 -42.32
C THR A 33 -0.30 3.14 -40.97
N ALA A 34 0.94 2.70 -40.94
CA ALA A 34 1.77 2.68 -39.78
C ALA A 34 1.83 4.12 -39.29
N THR A 35 0.91 4.47 -38.43
CA THR A 35 0.97 5.71 -37.61
C THR A 35 2.28 5.56 -36.86
N ASN A 36 3.29 6.36 -37.23
CA ASN A 36 4.54 6.50 -36.48
C ASN A 36 4.16 7.10 -35.12
N ALA A 37 3.59 6.29 -34.25
CA ALA A 37 3.32 6.66 -32.88
C ALA A 37 4.68 6.89 -32.21
N ILE A 38 4.93 8.13 -31.79
CA ILE A 38 6.13 8.47 -31.02
C ILE A 38 6.11 7.62 -29.77
N PRO A 39 7.19 6.83 -29.50
CA PRO A 39 7.19 5.94 -28.35
C PRO A 39 7.12 6.74 -27.05
N HIS A 40 6.18 6.41 -26.19
CA HIS A 40 6.11 6.91 -24.83
C HIS A 40 7.24 6.30 -24.00
N LYS A 41 7.90 7.13 -23.22
CA LYS A 41 8.95 6.77 -22.27
C LYS A 41 8.51 7.20 -20.89
N SER A 42 9.02 6.56 -19.82
CA SER A 42 8.83 7.04 -18.45
C SER A 42 10.17 7.33 -17.77
N TYR A 43 10.15 8.23 -16.81
CA TYR A 43 11.29 8.60 -15.98
C TYR A 43 10.83 8.87 -14.56
N THR A 44 11.36 8.12 -13.59
CA THR A 44 10.95 8.23 -12.19
C THR A 44 12.09 8.72 -11.35
N ASP A 45 11.96 9.90 -10.76
CA ASP A 45 12.89 10.42 -9.75
C ASP A 45 12.37 11.66 -9.01
N THR A 46 13.27 12.42 -8.37
CA THR A 46 12.91 13.52 -7.48
C THR A 46 12.83 14.86 -8.22
N VAL A 47 11.78 15.61 -7.96
CA VAL A 47 11.59 16.97 -8.48
C VAL A 47 12.63 17.90 -7.85
N VAL A 48 13.38 18.59 -8.69
CA VAL A 48 14.34 19.64 -8.30
C VAL A 48 13.72 21.03 -8.37
N SER A 49 13.00 21.30 -9.47
CA SER A 49 12.31 22.57 -9.66
C SER A 49 11.10 22.44 -10.58
N VAL A 50 10.14 23.31 -10.37
CA VAL A 50 8.95 23.47 -11.21
C VAL A 50 8.81 24.94 -11.56
N ASP A 51 8.63 25.25 -12.82
CA ASP A 51 8.26 26.57 -13.28
C ASP A 51 6.88 26.53 -13.94
N ALA A 52 5.87 27.03 -13.21
CA ALA A 52 4.49 27.02 -13.68
C ALA A 52 4.22 28.05 -14.80
N LYS A 53 5.09 29.07 -14.99
CA LYS A 53 4.95 30.07 -16.05
C LYS A 53 5.52 29.56 -17.36
N GLU A 54 6.71 28.95 -17.27
CA GLU A 54 7.40 28.37 -18.43
C GLU A 54 6.95 26.94 -18.72
N HIS A 55 6.03 26.39 -17.93
CA HIS A 55 5.54 25.00 -18.03
C HIS A 55 6.70 23.98 -18.06
N THR A 56 7.67 24.14 -17.16
CA THR A 56 8.82 23.24 -17.10
C THR A 56 8.94 22.52 -15.76
N LEU A 57 9.42 21.27 -15.82
CA LEU A 57 9.67 20.41 -14.68
C LEU A 57 11.09 19.85 -14.78
N VAL A 58 11.89 20.05 -13.75
CA VAL A 58 13.23 19.44 -13.64
C VAL A 58 13.19 18.32 -12.64
N VAL A 59 13.57 17.12 -13.10
CA VAL A 59 13.64 15.89 -12.28
C VAL A 59 15.08 15.38 -12.32
N GLU A 60 15.63 15.05 -11.15
CA GLU A 60 17.00 14.58 -11.01
C GLU A 60 17.06 13.25 -10.27
N GLY A 61 17.72 12.28 -10.92
CA GLY A 61 18.06 11.00 -10.37
C GLY A 61 19.55 10.84 -10.12
N PHE A 62 19.93 9.66 -9.66
CA PHE A 62 21.33 9.37 -9.32
C PHE A 62 22.31 9.56 -10.49
N PHE A 63 21.88 9.30 -11.72
CA PHE A 63 22.75 9.33 -12.92
C PHE A 63 22.45 10.47 -13.88
N SER A 64 21.29 11.12 -13.79
CA SER A 64 20.89 12.12 -14.78
C SER A 64 19.87 13.11 -14.24
N ARG A 65 19.95 14.33 -14.77
CA ARG A 65 18.95 15.38 -14.61
C ARG A 65 18.23 15.56 -15.94
N LYS A 66 16.93 15.62 -15.93
CA LYS A 66 16.10 15.85 -17.11
C LYS A 66 15.19 17.05 -16.91
N THR A 67 15.05 17.85 -17.95
CA THR A 67 14.08 18.93 -18.01
C THR A 67 12.98 18.53 -18.97
N PHE A 68 11.74 18.56 -18.49
CA PHE A 68 10.56 18.27 -19.26
C PHE A 68 9.75 19.54 -19.50
N ASN A 69 9.29 19.73 -20.73
CA ASN A 69 8.21 20.66 -21.00
C ASN A 69 6.88 19.96 -20.69
N LEU A 70 6.05 20.60 -19.89
CA LEU A 70 4.75 20.08 -19.52
C LEU A 70 3.76 20.47 -20.62
N GLY A 71 3.23 19.48 -21.34
CA GLY A 71 2.26 19.71 -22.41
C GLY A 71 0.97 20.38 -21.89
N ASP A 72 0.26 21.10 -22.75
CA ASP A 72 -0.99 21.79 -22.39
C ASP A 72 -2.05 20.87 -21.78
N ASN A 73 -2.03 19.59 -22.16
CA ASN A 73 -2.93 18.55 -21.67
C ASN A 73 -2.23 17.60 -20.68
N CYS A 74 -1.10 17.99 -20.09
CA CYS A 74 -0.39 17.16 -19.11
C CYS A 74 -1.29 16.82 -17.93
N ALA A 75 -1.46 15.53 -17.65
CA ALA A 75 -2.25 15.05 -16.53
C ALA A 75 -1.39 14.95 -15.27
N TYR A 76 -1.95 15.38 -14.13
CA TYR A 76 -1.26 15.33 -12.84
C TYR A 76 -2.04 14.43 -11.89
N THR A 77 -1.35 13.47 -11.23
CA THR A 77 -1.95 12.56 -10.26
C THR A 77 -1.16 12.59 -8.96
N PHE A 78 -1.85 12.78 -7.83
CA PHE A 78 -1.26 12.83 -6.49
C PHE A 78 -1.90 11.80 -5.57
N GLU A 79 -1.12 11.24 -4.63
CA GLU A 79 -1.58 10.20 -3.70
C GLU A 79 -2.80 10.64 -2.87
N ASP A 80 -2.81 11.87 -2.40
CA ASP A 80 -3.78 12.34 -1.39
C ASP A 80 -5.05 12.97 -1.98
N LYS A 81 -5.07 13.30 -3.27
CA LYS A 81 -6.21 13.98 -3.92
C LYS A 81 -6.56 13.45 -5.32
N GLY A 82 -5.81 12.49 -5.85
CA GLY A 82 -6.01 12.01 -7.21
C GLY A 82 -5.58 13.07 -8.25
N ALA A 83 -6.53 13.63 -8.99
CA ALA A 83 -6.23 14.66 -9.99
C ALA A 83 -5.74 15.97 -9.34
N GLY A 84 -4.73 16.59 -9.97
CA GLY A 84 -4.13 17.84 -9.53
C GLY A 84 -3.72 18.76 -10.67
N THR A 85 -2.85 19.72 -10.36
CA THR A 85 -2.32 20.73 -11.28
C THR A 85 -0.81 20.88 -11.12
N ILE A 86 -0.17 21.59 -12.04
CA ILE A 86 1.25 21.97 -11.94
C ILE A 86 1.58 22.68 -10.63
N GLY A 87 0.64 23.45 -10.07
CA GLY A 87 0.82 24.17 -8.79
C GLY A 87 0.92 23.28 -7.57
N ASP A 88 0.62 21.99 -7.71
CA ASP A 88 0.74 20.99 -6.65
C ASP A 88 2.10 20.27 -6.66
N LEU A 89 2.89 20.49 -7.72
CA LEU A 89 4.25 19.98 -7.80
C LEU A 89 5.19 20.92 -7.04
N HIS A 90 6.12 20.34 -6.28
CA HIS A 90 7.14 21.08 -5.56
C HIS A 90 8.43 20.26 -5.38
N PRO A 91 9.57 20.91 -5.15
CA PRO A 91 10.85 20.23 -4.95
C PRO A 91 10.79 19.20 -3.83
N GLY A 92 11.47 18.07 -4.05
CA GLY A 92 11.54 16.96 -3.10
C GLY A 92 10.47 15.88 -3.27
N GLN A 93 9.45 16.08 -4.08
CA GLN A 93 8.51 15.03 -4.45
C GLN A 93 9.19 14.02 -5.38
N ARG A 94 8.93 12.74 -5.15
CA ARG A 94 9.24 11.70 -6.14
C ARG A 94 8.07 11.59 -7.11
N VAL A 95 8.39 11.62 -8.41
CA VAL A 95 7.38 11.55 -9.47
C VAL A 95 7.80 10.57 -10.55
N GLU A 96 6.83 9.94 -11.20
CA GLU A 96 6.98 9.30 -12.50
C GLU A 96 6.45 10.27 -13.56
N VAL A 97 7.26 10.52 -14.58
CA VAL A 97 6.95 11.38 -15.71
C VAL A 97 6.84 10.53 -16.95
N ASP A 98 5.63 10.40 -17.52
CA ASP A 98 5.42 9.82 -18.84
C ASP A 98 5.62 10.92 -19.88
N TYR A 99 6.47 10.68 -20.87
CA TYR A 99 6.88 11.69 -21.83
C TYR A 99 7.15 11.13 -23.21
N GLN A 100 7.15 12.02 -24.19
CA GLN A 100 7.60 11.79 -25.56
C GLN A 100 8.85 12.64 -25.83
N GLU A 101 9.73 12.14 -26.67
CA GLU A 101 10.90 12.89 -27.11
C GLU A 101 10.72 13.33 -28.56
N MET A 102 10.67 14.63 -28.78
CA MET A 102 10.49 15.25 -30.08
C MET A 102 11.60 16.25 -30.35
N HIS A 103 12.47 15.98 -31.31
CA HIS A 103 13.59 16.87 -31.68
C HIS A 103 14.43 17.31 -30.47
N ASP A 104 14.88 16.34 -29.66
CA ASP A 104 15.64 16.55 -28.43
C ASP A 104 14.91 17.32 -27.32
N VAL A 105 13.60 17.53 -27.47
CA VAL A 105 12.74 18.13 -26.44
C VAL A 105 11.92 17.01 -25.77
N LEU A 106 11.97 16.97 -24.44
CA LEU A 106 11.17 16.04 -23.65
C LEU A 106 9.83 16.72 -23.31
N VAL A 107 8.73 16.16 -23.81
CA VAL A 107 7.38 16.69 -23.56
C VAL A 107 6.64 15.70 -22.67
N ALA A 108 6.28 16.14 -21.46
CA ALA A 108 5.54 15.32 -20.51
C ALA A 108 4.04 15.37 -20.79
N ASP A 109 3.43 14.18 -20.85
CA ASP A 109 1.99 13.98 -21.02
C ASP A 109 1.30 13.70 -19.69
N ARG A 110 2.06 13.12 -18.73
CA ARG A 110 1.56 12.81 -17.38
C ARG A 110 2.67 12.91 -16.35
N VAL A 111 2.30 13.40 -15.18
CA VAL A 111 3.15 13.39 -13.98
C VAL A 111 2.37 12.74 -12.85
N THR A 112 2.89 11.63 -12.33
CA THR A 112 2.29 10.88 -11.22
C THR A 112 3.20 10.95 -10.00
N GLN A 113 2.67 11.39 -8.85
CA GLN A 113 3.42 11.36 -7.60
C GLN A 113 3.63 9.91 -7.15
N GLU A 114 4.89 9.55 -6.89
CA GLU A 114 5.32 8.26 -6.35
C GLU A 114 5.71 8.42 -4.89
N PRO A 115 4.83 8.07 -3.92
CA PRO A 115 5.11 8.32 -2.52
C PRO A 115 6.28 7.49 -2.01
N MET A 116 7.24 8.14 -1.36
CA MET A 116 8.31 7.45 -0.62
C MET A 116 7.79 7.08 0.77
N CYS A 117 7.83 5.79 1.10
CA CYS A 117 7.35 5.27 2.37
C CYS A 117 8.49 4.68 3.20
N TYR A 118 8.38 4.81 4.52
CA TYR A 118 9.27 4.18 5.48
C TYR A 118 8.46 3.66 6.67
N GLU A 119 8.59 2.38 6.94
CA GLU A 119 7.85 1.72 8.02
C GLU A 119 8.77 1.42 9.19
N GLY A 120 8.26 1.56 10.41
CA GLY A 120 9.03 1.24 11.59
C GLY A 120 8.31 1.51 12.90
N THR A 121 8.95 1.09 13.99
CA THR A 121 8.48 1.34 15.34
C THR A 121 8.93 2.72 15.79
N VAL A 122 8.03 3.51 16.34
CA VAL A 122 8.34 4.83 16.92
C VAL A 122 9.26 4.65 18.12
N LYS A 123 10.48 5.17 18.02
CA LYS A 123 11.45 5.21 19.11
C LYS A 123 11.30 6.47 19.94
N ALA A 124 11.10 7.62 19.30
CA ALA A 124 10.93 8.89 19.97
C ALA A 124 10.19 9.90 19.07
N TYR A 125 9.51 10.83 19.71
CA TYR A 125 8.99 12.04 19.07
C TYR A 125 9.47 13.25 19.88
N ASP A 126 10.16 14.18 19.22
CA ASP A 126 10.57 15.46 19.79
C ASP A 126 9.60 16.55 19.31
N PRO A 127 8.72 17.08 20.20
CA PRO A 127 7.75 18.10 19.82
C PRO A 127 8.36 19.48 19.58
N VAL A 128 9.54 19.76 20.16
CA VAL A 128 10.24 21.05 20.01
C VAL A 128 10.92 21.13 18.64
N GLN A 129 11.64 20.09 18.28
CA GLN A 129 12.31 19.99 16.98
C GLN A 129 11.38 19.43 15.88
N ARG A 130 10.16 19.04 16.22
CA ARG A 130 9.20 18.39 15.34
C ARG A 130 9.85 17.24 14.56
N THR A 131 10.48 16.31 15.27
CA THR A 131 11.20 15.20 14.67
C THR A 131 10.68 13.88 15.20
N LEU A 132 10.30 12.96 14.30
CA LEU A 132 9.94 11.59 14.59
C LEU A 132 11.13 10.67 14.30
N THR A 133 11.52 9.86 15.28
CA THR A 133 12.56 8.85 15.10
C THR A 133 11.94 7.46 15.05
N LEU A 134 12.16 6.74 13.96
CA LEU A 134 11.74 5.35 13.79
C LEU A 134 12.91 4.40 13.96
N HIS A 135 12.64 3.26 14.57
CA HIS A 135 13.55 2.12 14.70
C HIS A 135 13.16 1.01 13.72
N VAL A 136 14.11 0.53 12.89
CA VAL A 136 13.91 -0.56 11.95
C VAL A 136 15.17 -1.42 11.88
N ARG A 137 15.05 -2.70 12.18
CA ARG A 137 16.14 -3.69 12.06
C ARG A 137 17.47 -3.23 12.67
N GLY A 138 17.42 -2.68 13.89
CA GLY A 138 18.60 -2.22 14.62
C GLY A 138 19.16 -0.85 14.17
N ARG A 139 18.45 -0.12 13.31
CA ARG A 139 18.84 1.21 12.83
C ARG A 139 17.76 2.23 13.13
N ASP A 140 18.19 3.44 13.47
CA ASP A 140 17.30 4.57 13.70
C ASP A 140 17.30 5.51 12.49
N LYS A 141 16.14 5.99 12.11
CA LYS A 141 15.98 7.03 11.09
C LYS A 141 15.07 8.12 11.60
N ALA A 142 15.57 9.36 11.54
CA ALA A 142 14.85 10.54 11.95
C ALA A 142 14.19 11.23 10.76
N PHE A 143 12.97 11.71 10.98
CA PHE A 143 12.16 12.45 10.01
C PHE A 143 11.73 13.78 10.63
N PRO A 144 12.28 14.93 10.19
CA PRO A 144 11.60 16.20 10.40
C PRO A 144 10.16 16.13 9.93
N ILE A 145 9.24 16.71 10.67
CA ILE A 145 7.81 16.66 10.38
C ILE A 145 7.38 17.97 9.76
N ALA A 146 6.83 17.93 8.55
CA ALA A 146 6.29 19.10 7.86
C ALA A 146 5.17 19.78 8.69
N ALA A 147 5.00 21.09 8.50
CA ALA A 147 3.99 21.85 9.24
C ALA A 147 2.56 21.33 8.97
N ASP A 148 2.31 20.89 7.76
CA ASP A 148 1.05 20.37 7.22
C ASP A 148 0.95 18.84 7.26
N CYS A 149 1.86 18.16 7.98
CA CYS A 149 1.90 16.71 8.08
C CYS A 149 0.57 16.15 8.59
N LYS A 150 -0.01 15.24 7.82
CA LYS A 150 -1.25 14.54 8.18
C LYS A 150 -0.93 13.35 9.08
N VAL A 151 -1.73 13.16 10.13
CA VAL A 151 -1.65 11.99 11.00
C VAL A 151 -2.94 11.18 10.87
N LEU A 152 -2.80 9.91 10.50
CA LEU A 152 -3.89 8.95 10.43
C LEU A 152 -3.65 7.86 11.48
N LEU A 153 -4.63 7.65 12.33
CA LEU A 153 -4.67 6.54 13.28
C LEU A 153 -5.26 5.30 12.61
N ARG A 154 -5.20 4.16 13.28
CA ARG A 154 -5.76 2.91 12.79
C ARG A 154 -7.21 3.05 12.34
N GLY A 155 -7.53 2.50 11.17
CA GLY A 155 -8.84 2.61 10.54
C GLY A 155 -9.09 3.98 9.93
N ASP A 156 -8.03 4.64 9.44
CA ASP A 156 -8.05 5.91 8.68
C ASP A 156 -8.69 7.09 9.44
N LYS A 157 -8.65 7.02 10.77
CA LYS A 157 -9.14 8.11 11.62
C LYS A 157 -8.11 9.24 11.65
N SER A 158 -8.56 10.47 11.44
CA SER A 158 -7.71 11.64 11.65
C SER A 158 -7.22 11.69 13.11
N GLY A 159 -5.94 11.93 13.28
CA GLY A 159 -5.27 12.04 14.56
C GLY A 159 -4.33 13.24 14.63
N SER A 160 -3.58 13.31 15.70
CA SER A 160 -2.54 14.30 15.94
C SER A 160 -1.22 13.63 16.27
N LEU A 161 -0.12 14.38 16.25
CA LEU A 161 1.19 13.87 16.65
C LEU A 161 1.24 13.42 18.12
N ALA A 162 0.37 13.95 18.97
CA ALA A 162 0.27 13.54 20.37
C ALA A 162 -0.31 12.12 20.55
N ASP A 163 -1.02 11.63 19.53
CA ASP A 163 -1.58 10.26 19.54
C ASP A 163 -0.55 9.20 19.13
N ILE A 164 0.59 9.63 18.58
CA ILE A 164 1.68 8.74 18.17
C ILE A 164 2.64 8.56 19.33
N GLN A 165 2.65 7.38 19.90
CA GLN A 165 3.44 7.03 21.08
C GLN A 165 4.64 6.14 20.72
N THR A 166 5.66 6.16 21.58
CA THR A 166 6.78 5.21 21.52
C THR A 166 6.24 3.78 21.55
N GLY A 167 6.76 2.94 20.66
CA GLY A 167 6.31 1.55 20.47
C GLY A 167 5.19 1.38 19.43
N ASN A 168 4.53 2.46 18.98
CA ASN A 168 3.59 2.35 17.86
C ASN A 168 4.33 1.99 16.57
N TYR A 169 3.74 1.13 15.76
CA TYR A 169 4.22 0.88 14.41
C TYR A 169 3.53 1.83 13.43
N VAL A 170 4.33 2.53 12.63
CA VAL A 170 3.83 3.56 11.72
C VAL A 170 4.45 3.43 10.33
N THR A 171 3.72 3.87 9.33
CA THR A 171 4.23 4.17 7.99
C THR A 171 4.35 5.68 7.86
N VAL A 172 5.56 6.16 7.56
CA VAL A 172 5.83 7.55 7.24
C VAL A 172 5.93 7.70 5.73
N THR A 173 4.99 8.45 5.14
CA THR A 173 5.12 8.94 3.76
C THR A 173 5.93 10.24 3.81
N TYR A 174 7.00 10.32 3.04
CA TYR A 174 7.94 11.44 3.11
C TYR A 174 8.38 11.90 1.73
N GLU A 175 8.87 13.11 1.68
CA GLU A 175 9.54 13.73 0.55
C GLU A 175 10.96 14.12 0.94
N THR A 176 11.79 14.48 -0.04
CA THR A 176 13.19 14.86 0.20
C THR A 176 13.51 16.29 -0.25
N PRO A 177 12.81 17.33 0.24
CA PRO A 177 13.17 18.70 -0.08
C PRO A 177 14.60 18.99 0.38
N ASN A 178 15.45 19.51 -0.54
CA ASN A 178 16.89 19.73 -0.29
C ASN A 178 17.60 18.48 0.27
N ASP A 179 17.29 17.31 -0.28
CA ASP A 179 17.84 16.00 0.09
C ASP A 179 17.57 15.57 1.55
N LYS A 180 16.65 16.22 2.24
CA LYS A 180 16.30 15.90 3.63
C LYS A 180 14.95 15.19 3.69
N PRO A 181 14.88 13.93 4.18
CA PRO A 181 13.62 13.22 4.31
C PRO A 181 12.70 13.94 5.29
N THR A 182 11.58 14.46 4.81
CA THR A 182 10.60 15.23 5.59
C THR A 182 9.26 14.53 5.56
N ALA A 183 8.71 14.17 6.72
CA ALA A 183 7.43 13.47 6.84
C ALA A 183 6.26 14.37 6.43
N ARG A 184 5.44 13.89 5.50
CA ARG A 184 4.19 14.53 5.01
C ARG A 184 2.94 13.86 5.55
N LYS A 185 3.03 12.54 5.76
CA LYS A 185 1.94 11.76 6.35
C LYS A 185 2.51 10.71 7.29
N ILE A 186 1.88 10.52 8.43
CA ILE A 186 2.19 9.46 9.38
C ILE A 186 0.93 8.63 9.55
N THR A 187 0.98 7.37 9.18
CA THR A 187 -0.15 6.44 9.32
C THR A 187 0.19 5.41 10.39
N GLN A 188 -0.61 5.36 11.45
CA GLN A 188 -0.47 4.32 12.47
C GLN A 188 -0.97 2.99 11.91
N THR A 189 -0.06 2.04 11.81
CA THR A 189 -0.32 0.67 11.35
C THR A 189 0.00 -0.31 12.47
N SER A 190 0.13 -1.57 12.16
CA SER A 190 0.61 -2.58 13.10
C SER A 190 1.69 -3.40 12.42
N GLU A 191 2.71 -3.79 13.17
CA GLU A 191 3.66 -4.78 12.70
C GLU A 191 2.96 -6.13 12.50
N THR A 192 3.41 -6.93 11.55
CA THR A 192 2.83 -8.24 11.28
C THR A 192 3.83 -9.37 11.56
N PHE A 193 3.35 -10.46 12.12
CA PHE A 193 4.11 -11.70 12.30
C PHE A 193 3.28 -12.88 11.85
N THR A 194 3.86 -13.73 11.01
CA THR A 194 3.23 -14.98 10.57
C THR A 194 3.96 -16.16 11.17
N GLY A 195 3.23 -17.02 11.87
CA GLY A 195 3.83 -18.21 12.50
C GLY A 195 2.80 -19.27 12.87
N SER A 196 3.30 -20.46 13.21
CA SER A 196 2.48 -21.54 13.74
C SER A 196 2.32 -21.40 15.25
N LEU A 197 1.11 -21.58 15.74
CA LEU A 197 0.79 -21.56 17.16
C LEU A 197 1.53 -22.66 17.91
N THR A 198 2.29 -22.30 18.95
CA THR A 198 3.04 -23.25 19.78
C THR A 198 2.47 -23.38 21.20
N ALA A 199 1.93 -22.30 21.75
CA ALA A 199 1.32 -22.31 23.08
C ALA A 199 0.28 -21.19 23.23
N ILE A 200 -0.74 -21.46 24.03
CA ILE A 200 -1.74 -20.50 24.51
C ILE A 200 -1.78 -20.60 26.03
N ASP A 201 -1.80 -19.47 26.66
CA ASP A 201 -2.12 -19.30 28.08
C ASP A 201 -3.37 -18.44 28.18
N LEU A 202 -4.47 -19.05 28.60
CA LEU A 202 -5.78 -18.38 28.69
C LEU A 202 -5.85 -17.46 29.89
N ASP A 203 -5.14 -17.77 30.98
CA ASP A 203 -5.16 -17.01 32.22
C ASP A 203 -4.43 -15.66 32.05
N THR A 204 -3.25 -15.73 31.43
CA THR A 204 -2.44 -14.53 31.15
C THR A 204 -2.76 -13.90 29.80
N LYS A 205 -3.71 -14.45 29.03
CA LYS A 205 -4.06 -14.00 27.66
C LYS A 205 -2.83 -13.85 26.78
N THR A 206 -1.95 -14.87 26.78
CA THR A 206 -0.74 -14.84 25.96
C THR A 206 -0.71 -15.96 24.95
N VAL A 207 -0.08 -15.68 23.82
CA VAL A 207 0.08 -16.61 22.70
C VAL A 207 1.54 -16.64 22.28
N LYS A 208 2.10 -17.86 22.09
CA LYS A 208 3.40 -18.03 21.46
C LYS A 208 3.24 -18.61 20.06
N ALA A 209 3.95 -18.05 19.11
CA ALA A 209 3.96 -18.53 17.74
C ALA A 209 5.40 -18.56 17.20
N LYS A 210 5.69 -19.56 16.35
CA LYS A 210 6.99 -19.80 15.75
C LYS A 210 6.92 -19.65 14.24
N SER A 211 7.79 -18.82 13.66
CA SER A 211 8.09 -18.76 12.23
C SER A 211 9.28 -19.67 11.90
N LEU A 212 9.76 -19.65 10.65
CA LEU A 212 10.99 -20.36 10.27
C LEU A 212 12.24 -19.85 11.00
N TYR A 213 12.26 -18.55 11.35
CA TYR A 213 13.47 -17.88 11.85
C TYR A 213 13.33 -17.34 13.27
N ASP A 214 12.10 -17.24 13.80
CA ASP A 214 11.85 -16.56 15.07
C ASP A 214 10.67 -17.17 15.84
N THR A 215 10.69 -17.01 17.17
CA THR A 215 9.58 -17.36 18.06
C THR A 215 9.22 -16.13 18.86
N LYS A 216 7.98 -15.65 18.68
CA LYS A 216 7.47 -14.48 19.41
C LYS A 216 6.39 -14.88 20.41
N LYS A 217 6.39 -14.19 21.55
CA LYS A 217 5.30 -14.18 22.53
C LYS A 217 4.50 -12.90 22.36
N PHE A 218 3.19 -13.03 22.34
CA PHE A 218 2.26 -11.93 22.23
C PHE A 218 1.35 -11.89 23.45
N ASN A 219 1.18 -10.73 24.04
CA ASN A 219 0.08 -10.45 24.95
C ASN A 219 -1.10 -9.96 24.13
N LEU A 220 -2.32 -10.36 24.46
CA LEU A 220 -3.50 -9.86 23.77
C LEU A 220 -3.91 -8.51 24.38
N GLY A 221 -4.06 -7.51 23.52
CA GLY A 221 -4.70 -6.24 23.91
C GLY A 221 -6.16 -6.46 24.27
N ASP A 222 -6.73 -5.55 25.07
CA ASP A 222 -8.12 -5.68 25.56
C ASP A 222 -9.16 -5.83 24.44
N ASN A 223 -8.92 -5.24 23.27
CA ASN A 223 -9.78 -5.30 22.10
C ASN A 223 -9.17 -6.15 20.97
N CYS A 224 -8.34 -7.15 21.32
CA CYS A 224 -7.71 -8.00 20.30
C CYS A 224 -8.77 -8.77 19.51
N ALA A 225 -8.84 -8.53 18.20
CA ALA A 225 -9.76 -9.21 17.31
C ALA A 225 -9.20 -10.59 16.92
N ILE A 226 -9.95 -11.67 17.17
CA ILE A 226 -9.58 -13.01 16.72
C ILE A 226 -10.46 -13.37 15.51
N VAL A 227 -9.80 -13.60 14.37
CA VAL A 227 -10.46 -13.84 13.08
C VAL A 227 -10.30 -15.30 12.69
N ILE A 228 -11.41 -16.04 12.61
CA ILE A 228 -11.45 -17.44 12.20
C ILE A 228 -12.43 -17.56 11.03
N ALA A 229 -11.98 -18.15 9.92
CA ALA A 229 -12.78 -18.28 8.69
C ALA A 229 -13.39 -16.93 8.22
N GLY A 230 -12.65 -15.83 8.34
CA GLY A 230 -13.10 -14.49 7.96
C GLY A 230 -14.03 -13.79 8.95
N LYS A 231 -14.44 -14.44 10.04
CA LYS A 231 -15.32 -13.86 11.07
C LYS A 231 -14.51 -13.34 12.26
N ILE A 232 -14.83 -12.11 12.72
CA ILE A 232 -14.08 -11.37 13.78
C ILE A 232 -14.45 -11.83 15.22
N ASN A 233 -15.31 -12.81 15.39
CA ASN A 233 -15.84 -13.23 16.69
C ASN A 233 -15.23 -14.54 17.19
N GLY A 234 -14.04 -14.91 16.77
CA GLY A 234 -13.29 -16.06 17.30
C GLY A 234 -12.86 -15.85 18.76
N ARG A 235 -12.68 -16.90 19.49
CA ARG A 235 -12.13 -16.90 20.85
C ARG A 235 -10.75 -17.50 20.85
N LEU A 236 -9.91 -17.12 21.80
CA LEU A 236 -8.57 -17.67 21.96
C LEU A 236 -8.58 -19.20 22.11
N ALA A 237 -9.60 -19.73 22.81
CA ALA A 237 -9.81 -21.16 23.01
C ALA A 237 -10.17 -21.94 21.72
N ASP A 238 -10.57 -21.26 20.65
CA ASP A 238 -10.89 -21.87 19.37
C ASP A 238 -9.66 -22.16 18.51
N LEU A 239 -8.50 -21.60 18.89
CA LEU A 239 -7.21 -21.81 18.23
C LEU A 239 -6.55 -23.10 18.76
N LYS A 240 -5.87 -23.83 17.87
CA LYS A 240 -5.23 -25.11 18.18
C LYS A 240 -3.73 -25.06 17.92
N PRO A 241 -2.91 -25.84 18.63
CA PRO A 241 -1.50 -26.01 18.30
C PRO A 241 -1.30 -26.30 16.81
N ASN A 242 -0.26 -25.72 16.23
CA ASN A 242 0.07 -25.78 14.80
C ASN A 242 -0.87 -25.01 13.85
N ASP A 243 -1.90 -24.34 14.35
CA ASP A 243 -2.66 -23.37 13.53
C ASP A 243 -1.70 -22.32 12.99
N LYS A 244 -1.77 -22.04 11.67
CA LYS A 244 -1.02 -20.96 11.04
C LYS A 244 -1.74 -19.65 11.23
N LEU A 245 -1.10 -18.72 11.93
CA LEU A 245 -1.67 -17.45 12.38
C LEU A 245 -0.90 -16.27 11.80
N VAL A 246 -1.62 -15.19 11.54
CA VAL A 246 -1.06 -13.86 11.30
C VAL A 246 -1.46 -12.96 12.46
N PHE A 247 -0.46 -12.39 13.11
CA PHE A 247 -0.60 -11.42 14.20
C PHE A 247 -0.40 -10.01 13.64
N SER A 248 -1.27 -9.07 14.01
CA SER A 248 -1.01 -7.64 13.91
C SER A 248 -0.76 -7.14 15.33
N TYR A 249 0.38 -6.51 15.58
CA TYR A 249 0.81 -6.16 16.93
C TYR A 249 1.64 -4.88 16.96
N ASP A 250 1.78 -4.31 18.17
CA ASP A 250 2.74 -3.26 18.47
C ASP A 250 3.70 -3.74 19.56
N GLU A 251 4.92 -3.22 19.55
CA GLU A 251 5.86 -3.42 20.63
C GLU A 251 5.74 -2.26 21.64
N ILE A 252 5.18 -2.53 22.81
CA ILE A 252 5.01 -1.55 23.88
C ILE A 252 5.93 -1.94 25.04
N ASN A 253 6.94 -1.12 25.31
CA ASN A 253 7.94 -1.36 26.38
C ASN A 253 8.61 -2.77 26.28
N GLY A 254 8.94 -3.19 25.06
CA GLY A 254 9.56 -4.51 24.82
C GLY A 254 8.58 -5.68 24.87
N VAL A 255 7.27 -5.43 24.96
CA VAL A 255 6.22 -6.45 24.96
C VAL A 255 5.42 -6.35 23.66
N ASN A 256 5.34 -7.47 22.91
CA ASN A 256 4.47 -7.52 21.74
C ASN A 256 3.00 -7.60 22.18
N VAL A 257 2.21 -6.61 21.86
CA VAL A 257 0.77 -6.54 22.18
C VAL A 257 -0.03 -6.74 20.89
N ALA A 258 -0.67 -7.88 20.76
CA ALA A 258 -1.49 -8.20 19.58
C ALA A 258 -2.83 -7.45 19.63
N SER A 259 -3.13 -6.75 18.55
CA SER A 259 -4.43 -6.11 18.29
C SER A 259 -5.34 -6.97 17.42
N ARG A 260 -4.74 -7.91 16.64
CA ARG A 260 -5.48 -8.84 15.80
C ARG A 260 -4.73 -10.14 15.63
N ILE A 261 -5.44 -11.26 15.65
CA ILE A 261 -4.95 -12.59 15.32
C ILE A 261 -5.86 -13.19 14.24
N ALA A 262 -5.31 -13.58 13.10
CA ALA A 262 -6.08 -14.22 12.04
C ALA A 262 -5.59 -15.65 11.78
N LEU A 263 -6.51 -16.62 11.80
CA LEU A 263 -6.25 -17.97 11.37
C LEU A 263 -6.25 -18.02 9.84
N VAL A 264 -5.10 -18.37 9.24
CA VAL A 264 -4.91 -18.45 7.78
C VAL A 264 -4.77 -19.89 7.28
N GLY A 265 -4.54 -20.85 8.16
CA GLY A 265 -4.45 -22.26 7.80
C GLY A 265 -4.44 -23.18 9.03
N ARG A 266 -4.96 -24.37 8.84
CA ARG A 266 -4.84 -25.50 9.78
C ARG A 266 -4.05 -26.59 9.12
N THR A 267 -2.99 -27.07 9.77
CA THR A 267 -2.37 -28.34 9.40
C THR A 267 -3.30 -29.45 9.86
N HIS A 268 -4.00 -30.10 8.93
CA HIS A 268 -4.65 -31.36 9.24
C HIS A 268 -3.54 -32.38 9.56
N SER A 269 -3.33 -32.63 10.84
CA SER A 269 -2.67 -33.91 11.22
C SER A 269 -3.60 -35.00 10.69
N ALA A 270 -3.12 -35.78 9.72
CA ALA A 270 -3.82 -36.99 9.33
C ALA A 270 -3.99 -37.85 10.61
N GLU A 271 -5.22 -37.88 11.09
CA GLU A 271 -5.61 -38.82 12.15
C GLU A 271 -5.43 -40.20 11.56
N THR A 272 -4.35 -40.87 11.99
CA THR A 272 -4.09 -42.29 11.66
C THR A 272 -5.26 -43.06 12.24
N ALA A 273 -6.19 -43.48 11.39
CA ALA A 273 -7.25 -44.38 11.79
C ALA A 273 -6.61 -45.63 12.46
N PRO A 274 -7.05 -46.03 13.65
CA PRO A 274 -6.57 -47.25 14.24
C PRO A 274 -6.98 -48.40 13.34
N GLY A 275 -5.99 -49.10 12.79
CA GLY A 275 -6.19 -50.31 11.99
C GLY A 275 -6.99 -51.33 12.80
N GLY A 276 -8.21 -51.59 12.35
CA GLY A 276 -9.01 -52.72 12.81
C GLY A 276 -8.31 -54.02 12.40
N GLN A 277 -8.02 -54.84 13.39
CA GLN A 277 -7.79 -56.29 13.20
C GLN A 277 -9.11 -57.00 13.09
#